data_9c91cdce86a1ef4ebed71efde8acc102
#
_entry.id   9c91cdce86a1ef4ebed71efde8acc102
#
_cell.length_a   1.000
_cell.length_b   1.000
_cell.length_c   1.000
_cell.angle_alpha   90.00
_cell.angle_beta   90.00
_cell.angle_gamma   90.00
#
_symmetry.space_group_name_H-M   'P 1'
#
loop_
_entity.id
_entity.type
_entity.pdbx_description
1 polymer ?
#
loop_
_entity_poly.entity_id
_entity_poly.type
_entity_poly.pdbx_seq_one_letter_code
_entity_poly.pdbx_strand_id
1 'polypeptide(L)'
;MDIKGTILRAKDGHPVPVLERDGLKRHLGSMYDGAVAASCWCEKVVSKRTENIILFGMGDCQVVLELIEKVPGQILVYEPENLVFSQMRTSNLYKKAVKCRRVKIFQASEHAKFSCTAKDLLDDDWVEETMLAVHPGYVDWYEEEFLEVQEICQKICVDITFMRAPLKRFTVAMIRNQIANFPNMTKGVPLRRLYRKGNADIPVILVSAGPSLEKNVEDLKEAKGHALIWCADAALPTLLSHQVIPDLVASVDAGKGLFCFEDERSNLIPVLGSSNTRTEFLNRNTAKKIWGFDHEQILMMQKRAGIEISQVPYYLGVSTAMFSSAVEFGAENIIFVGQDLAYASDGSSHTNGKKEYYGDTDRIETDGYYGDKVYSRMDWMAFKEWFEKMIALYPSITVTNATEGGVRIEGTIQKPLKEVCQELGQKAVCFEDFLEAEDNQITEKEAVLMKEQMVQCVRDLEAVRLWGYDVTFFEKDYHQFPVMSMILSYMKILEGDRRERFETALSFVSDELEKGGWGR
;
A
#
# COMPACT_ATOMS: atom_id res chain seq x y z
N MET A 1 -24.66 30.35 -10.64
CA MET A 1 -25.48 30.49 -11.88
C MET A 1 -26.54 29.41 -11.87
N ASP A 2 -27.81 29.76 -12.13
CA ASP A 2 -28.88 28.76 -12.10
C ASP A 2 -28.90 27.94 -13.38
N ILE A 3 -28.56 26.65 -13.26
CA ILE A 3 -28.69 25.69 -14.37
C ILE A 3 -30.12 25.11 -14.32
N LYS A 4 -30.82 25.16 -15.44
CA LYS A 4 -32.13 24.54 -15.62
C LYS A 4 -31.98 23.26 -16.44
N GLY A 5 -32.57 22.17 -15.98
CA GLY A 5 -32.59 20.89 -16.68
C GLY A 5 -33.97 20.50 -17.17
N THR A 6 -34.04 20.04 -18.39
CA THR A 6 -35.27 19.46 -18.97
C THR A 6 -34.96 18.17 -19.69
N ILE A 7 -35.95 17.30 -19.88
CA ILE A 7 -35.82 16.12 -20.76
C ILE A 7 -36.59 16.34 -22.03
N LEU A 8 -35.90 16.23 -23.15
CA LEU A 8 -36.54 16.17 -24.46
C LEU A 8 -36.56 14.73 -24.98
N ARG A 9 -37.37 14.47 -25.98
CA ARG A 9 -37.39 13.18 -26.68
C ARG A 9 -36.68 13.33 -28.03
N ALA A 10 -35.75 12.45 -28.28
CA ALA A 10 -35.07 12.33 -29.58
C ALA A 10 -36.05 11.75 -30.64
N LYS A 11 -35.63 11.75 -31.90
CA LYS A 11 -36.47 11.22 -33.02
C LYS A 11 -36.73 9.72 -32.89
N ASP A 12 -35.82 8.95 -32.31
CA ASP A 12 -35.99 7.52 -32.00
C ASP A 12 -36.77 7.27 -30.69
N GLY A 13 -37.22 8.35 -30.00
CA GLY A 13 -38.06 8.30 -28.82
C GLY A 13 -37.34 8.19 -27.46
N HIS A 14 -36.01 8.07 -27.44
CA HIS A 14 -35.30 8.01 -26.17
C HIS A 14 -35.25 9.38 -25.46
N PRO A 15 -35.11 9.42 -24.11
CA PRO A 15 -35.01 10.65 -23.36
C PRO A 15 -33.60 11.24 -23.45
N VAL A 16 -33.48 12.53 -23.74
CA VAL A 16 -32.23 13.27 -23.78
C VAL A 16 -32.27 14.40 -22.76
N PRO A 17 -31.37 14.42 -21.76
CA PRO A 17 -31.26 15.57 -20.86
C PRO A 17 -30.74 16.80 -21.64
N VAL A 18 -31.36 17.94 -21.34
CA VAL A 18 -30.98 19.22 -21.91
C VAL A 18 -30.78 20.20 -20.78
N LEU A 19 -29.61 20.75 -20.70
CA LEU A 19 -29.26 21.81 -19.75
C LEU A 19 -29.37 23.17 -20.41
N GLU A 20 -29.80 24.16 -19.64
CA GLU A 20 -29.83 25.56 -20.05
C GLU A 20 -29.09 26.42 -19.03
N ARG A 21 -28.10 27.16 -19.49
CA ARG A 21 -27.28 28.09 -18.72
C ARG A 21 -27.09 29.36 -19.54
N ASP A 22 -27.47 30.51 -18.97
CA ASP A 22 -27.35 31.85 -19.61
C ASP A 22 -28.01 31.92 -21.01
N GLY A 23 -29.13 31.23 -21.18
CA GLY A 23 -29.88 31.19 -22.44
C GLY A 23 -29.33 30.22 -23.50
N LEU A 24 -28.20 29.59 -23.22
CA LEU A 24 -27.60 28.54 -24.06
C LEU A 24 -28.12 27.16 -23.66
N LYS A 25 -28.47 26.34 -24.66
CA LYS A 25 -28.94 24.97 -24.45
C LYS A 25 -27.90 23.96 -24.89
N ARG A 26 -27.64 22.98 -24.01
CA ARG A 26 -26.75 21.86 -24.27
C ARG A 26 -27.52 20.55 -24.16
N HIS A 27 -27.51 19.77 -25.24
CA HIS A 27 -28.08 18.42 -25.27
C HIS A 27 -27.00 17.41 -24.79
N LEU A 28 -27.36 16.60 -23.81
CA LEU A 28 -26.44 15.59 -23.27
C LEU A 28 -26.72 14.21 -23.88
N GLY A 29 -26.97 14.18 -25.16
CA GLY A 29 -27.21 13.02 -25.99
C GLY A 29 -27.66 13.45 -27.41
N SER A 30 -27.77 12.50 -28.32
CA SER A 30 -28.20 12.73 -29.68
C SER A 30 -29.73 12.96 -29.76
N MET A 31 -30.16 14.02 -30.45
CA MET A 31 -31.56 14.29 -30.72
C MET A 31 -32.13 13.48 -31.90
N TYR A 32 -31.29 12.65 -32.53
CA TYR A 32 -31.69 11.84 -33.72
C TYR A 32 -31.75 10.36 -33.35
N ASP A 33 -30.60 9.73 -33.22
CA ASP A 33 -30.42 8.32 -32.85
C ASP A 33 -29.29 8.23 -31.80
N GLY A 34 -29.66 7.88 -30.59
CA GLY A 34 -28.73 7.83 -29.45
C GLY A 34 -27.76 6.66 -29.55
N ALA A 35 -28.22 5.51 -30.02
CA ALA A 35 -27.40 4.31 -30.11
C ALA A 35 -26.30 4.45 -31.20
N VAL A 36 -26.68 4.98 -32.37
CA VAL A 36 -25.71 5.25 -33.44
C VAL A 36 -24.67 6.28 -33.02
N ALA A 37 -25.09 7.36 -32.34
CA ALA A 37 -24.18 8.38 -31.86
C ALA A 37 -23.21 7.83 -30.81
N ALA A 38 -23.67 7.01 -29.89
CA ALA A 38 -22.86 6.34 -28.88
C ALA A 38 -21.85 5.38 -29.51
N SER A 39 -22.27 4.56 -30.47
CA SER A 39 -21.38 3.65 -31.19
C SER A 39 -20.28 4.38 -31.95
N CYS A 40 -20.62 5.44 -32.68
CA CYS A 40 -19.61 6.27 -33.39
C CYS A 40 -18.62 6.93 -32.44
N TRP A 41 -19.04 7.33 -31.23
CA TRP A 41 -18.15 7.89 -30.23
C TRP A 41 -17.25 6.81 -29.64
N CYS A 42 -17.79 5.67 -29.23
CA CYS A 42 -17.03 4.57 -28.68
C CYS A 42 -15.96 4.05 -29.65
N GLU A 43 -16.25 3.97 -30.95
CA GLU A 43 -15.28 3.56 -31.98
C GLU A 43 -14.05 4.47 -32.06
N LYS A 44 -14.20 5.75 -31.71
CA LYS A 44 -13.10 6.72 -31.69
C LYS A 44 -12.30 6.69 -30.40
N VAL A 45 -12.95 6.33 -29.29
CA VAL A 45 -12.39 6.47 -27.93
C VAL A 45 -11.85 5.13 -27.43
N VAL A 46 -12.62 4.06 -27.58
CA VAL A 46 -12.24 2.74 -27.05
C VAL A 46 -11.25 2.04 -27.98
N SER A 47 -10.08 1.71 -27.46
CA SER A 47 -9.05 0.94 -28.17
C SER A 47 -9.17 -0.56 -27.84
N LYS A 48 -8.46 -1.40 -28.61
CA LYS A 48 -8.37 -2.86 -28.31
C LYS A 48 -7.68 -3.17 -26.98
N ARG A 49 -6.97 -2.19 -26.39
CA ARG A 49 -6.28 -2.35 -25.10
C ARG A 49 -7.11 -1.81 -23.93
N THR A 50 -8.28 -1.21 -24.20
CA THR A 50 -9.12 -0.63 -23.15
C THR A 50 -9.87 -1.75 -22.44
N GLU A 51 -9.42 -2.10 -21.24
CA GLU A 51 -10.09 -3.06 -20.37
C GLU A 51 -11.09 -2.39 -19.44
N ASN A 52 -10.77 -1.22 -18.90
CA ASN A 52 -11.65 -0.47 -18.01
C ASN A 52 -11.83 0.96 -18.50
N ILE A 53 -12.90 1.62 -18.07
CA ILE A 53 -13.13 3.02 -18.41
C ILE A 53 -13.67 3.82 -17.23
N ILE A 54 -13.14 5.02 -17.04
CA ILE A 54 -13.71 6.06 -16.19
C ILE A 54 -14.33 7.10 -17.14
N LEU A 55 -15.65 7.20 -17.14
CA LEU A 55 -16.41 8.11 -17.97
C LEU A 55 -16.89 9.32 -17.16
N PHE A 56 -16.50 10.52 -17.56
CA PHE A 56 -17.05 11.77 -17.04
C PHE A 56 -18.30 12.17 -17.81
N GLY A 57 -19.44 12.22 -17.11
CA GLY A 57 -20.77 12.49 -17.65
C GLY A 57 -21.50 11.24 -18.15
N MET A 58 -22.69 10.98 -17.62
CA MET A 58 -23.50 9.84 -18.04
C MET A 58 -24.46 10.16 -19.21
N GLY A 59 -24.79 11.46 -19.40
CA GLY A 59 -25.69 11.93 -20.42
C GLY A 59 -27.04 11.22 -20.42
N ASP A 60 -27.46 10.77 -21.61
CA ASP A 60 -28.68 9.98 -21.82
C ASP A 60 -28.49 8.48 -21.53
N CYS A 61 -27.32 8.06 -21.05
CA CYS A 61 -26.87 6.70 -20.81
C CYS A 61 -26.63 5.83 -22.07
N GLN A 62 -26.81 6.33 -23.27
CA GLN A 62 -26.54 5.54 -24.50
C GLN A 62 -25.06 5.18 -24.62
N VAL A 63 -24.16 6.13 -24.31
CA VAL A 63 -22.71 5.87 -24.28
C VAL A 63 -22.37 4.78 -23.24
N VAL A 64 -23.00 4.83 -22.05
CA VAL A 64 -22.76 3.82 -21.01
C VAL A 64 -23.20 2.42 -21.48
N LEU A 65 -24.35 2.34 -22.18
CA LEU A 65 -24.84 1.06 -22.72
C LEU A 65 -23.94 0.50 -23.81
N GLU A 66 -23.41 1.36 -24.69
CA GLU A 66 -22.46 0.93 -25.73
C GLU A 66 -21.12 0.47 -25.11
N LEU A 67 -20.65 1.15 -24.06
CA LEU A 67 -19.46 0.73 -23.33
C LEU A 67 -19.60 -0.65 -22.68
N ILE A 68 -20.79 -1.03 -22.23
CA ILE A 68 -21.03 -2.38 -21.70
C ILE A 68 -20.71 -3.47 -22.72
N GLU A 69 -20.97 -3.20 -24.00
CA GLU A 69 -20.72 -4.16 -25.07
C GLU A 69 -19.24 -4.16 -25.55
N LYS A 70 -18.55 -3.00 -25.41
CA LYS A 70 -17.20 -2.81 -25.98
C LYS A 70 -16.07 -2.93 -24.96
N VAL A 71 -16.32 -2.68 -23.67
CA VAL A 71 -15.34 -2.71 -22.58
C VAL A 71 -15.58 -3.95 -21.72
N PRO A 72 -14.61 -4.87 -21.61
CA PRO A 72 -14.81 -6.12 -20.88
C PRO A 72 -14.81 -5.95 -19.35
N GLY A 73 -14.07 -4.98 -18.81
CA GLY A 73 -13.91 -4.74 -17.38
C GLY A 73 -14.90 -3.75 -16.79
N GLN A 74 -14.43 -2.97 -15.80
CA GLN A 74 -15.26 -2.04 -15.02
C GLN A 74 -15.53 -0.75 -15.77
N ILE A 75 -16.71 -0.18 -15.58
CA ILE A 75 -17.16 1.10 -16.12
C ILE A 75 -17.57 1.98 -14.95
N LEU A 76 -16.70 2.94 -14.59
CA LEU A 76 -17.01 3.95 -13.57
C LEU A 76 -17.51 5.21 -14.26
N VAL A 77 -18.65 5.71 -13.86
CA VAL A 77 -19.25 6.94 -14.43
C VAL A 77 -19.35 7.98 -13.33
N TYR A 78 -18.77 9.15 -13.56
CA TYR A 78 -18.93 10.32 -12.68
C TYR A 78 -19.87 11.33 -13.33
N GLU A 79 -21.03 11.56 -12.73
CA GLU A 79 -22.01 12.54 -13.21
C GLU A 79 -21.88 13.83 -12.39
N PRO A 80 -21.35 14.93 -12.99
CA PRO A 80 -21.15 16.19 -12.28
C PRO A 80 -22.45 16.92 -11.99
N GLU A 81 -23.53 16.69 -12.80
CA GLU A 81 -24.76 17.44 -12.70
C GLU A 81 -25.88 16.63 -12.02
N ASN A 82 -26.21 17.02 -10.79
CA ASN A 82 -27.25 16.36 -10.00
C ASN A 82 -28.63 16.37 -10.65
N LEU A 83 -28.94 17.40 -11.44
CA LEU A 83 -30.22 17.47 -12.18
C LEU A 83 -30.29 16.35 -13.22
N VAL A 84 -29.22 16.10 -13.97
CA VAL A 84 -29.14 15.02 -14.96
C VAL A 84 -29.32 13.68 -14.26
N PHE A 85 -28.59 13.45 -13.18
CA PHE A 85 -28.70 12.21 -12.41
C PHE A 85 -30.13 11.98 -11.92
N SER A 86 -30.74 12.99 -11.29
CA SER A 86 -32.10 12.88 -10.74
C SER A 86 -33.17 12.61 -11.80
N GLN A 87 -33.04 13.22 -12.98
CA GLN A 87 -33.96 13.05 -14.08
C GLN A 87 -33.80 11.70 -14.79
N MET A 88 -32.56 11.27 -14.99
CA MET A 88 -32.24 10.04 -15.75
C MET A 88 -32.38 8.76 -14.96
N ARG A 89 -32.21 8.77 -13.62
CA ARG A 89 -32.27 7.56 -12.77
C ARG A 89 -33.57 6.78 -12.86
N THR A 90 -34.67 7.43 -13.31
CA THR A 90 -35.96 6.79 -13.53
C THR A 90 -36.11 6.21 -14.94
N SER A 91 -35.24 6.59 -15.87
CA SER A 91 -35.30 6.16 -17.28
C SER A 91 -35.01 4.66 -17.44
N ASN A 92 -35.52 4.08 -18.52
CA ASN A 92 -35.24 2.68 -18.85
C ASN A 92 -33.77 2.47 -19.25
N LEU A 93 -33.11 3.49 -19.85
CA LEU A 93 -31.72 3.42 -20.24
C LEU A 93 -30.80 3.33 -19.00
N TYR A 94 -31.01 4.20 -18.01
CA TYR A 94 -30.31 4.14 -16.74
C TYR A 94 -30.51 2.78 -16.03
N LYS A 95 -31.78 2.34 -15.91
CA LYS A 95 -32.10 1.05 -15.30
C LYS A 95 -31.44 -0.13 -16.00
N LYS A 96 -31.28 -0.07 -17.33
CA LYS A 96 -30.57 -1.07 -18.12
C LYS A 96 -29.07 -1.02 -17.83
N ALA A 97 -28.48 0.19 -17.77
CA ALA A 97 -27.05 0.38 -17.49
C ALA A 97 -26.66 -0.18 -16.11
N VAL A 98 -27.38 0.19 -15.04
CA VAL A 98 -27.05 -0.22 -13.66
C VAL A 98 -27.39 -1.70 -13.36
N LYS A 99 -28.10 -2.42 -14.24
CA LYS A 99 -28.23 -3.88 -14.15
C LYS A 99 -26.92 -4.60 -14.42
N CYS A 100 -26.05 -4.01 -15.20
CA CYS A 100 -24.71 -4.54 -15.42
C CYS A 100 -23.86 -4.32 -14.16
N ARG A 101 -23.39 -5.40 -13.53
CA ARG A 101 -22.60 -5.33 -12.29
C ARG A 101 -21.25 -4.62 -12.47
N ARG A 102 -20.77 -4.49 -13.72
CA ARG A 102 -19.53 -3.78 -14.08
C ARG A 102 -19.70 -2.27 -14.11
N VAL A 103 -20.92 -1.75 -14.09
CA VAL A 103 -21.22 -0.32 -14.15
C VAL A 103 -21.48 0.22 -12.74
N LYS A 104 -20.74 1.27 -12.38
CA LYS A 104 -20.97 2.06 -11.17
C LYS A 104 -21.12 3.53 -11.57
N ILE A 105 -22.23 4.16 -11.19
CA ILE A 105 -22.51 5.57 -11.50
C ILE A 105 -22.52 6.36 -10.20
N PHE A 106 -21.68 7.38 -10.12
CA PHE A 106 -21.53 8.29 -8.98
C PHE A 106 -22.03 9.68 -9.36
N GLN A 107 -22.74 10.34 -8.47
CA GLN A 107 -23.09 11.76 -8.60
C GLN A 107 -22.06 12.65 -7.89
N ALA A 108 -22.05 13.94 -8.20
CA ALA A 108 -21.10 14.90 -7.62
C ALA A 108 -21.04 14.86 -6.08
N SER A 109 -22.17 14.63 -5.39
CA SER A 109 -22.19 14.49 -3.93
C SER A 109 -21.51 13.22 -3.38
N GLU A 110 -21.17 12.27 -4.24
CA GLU A 110 -20.48 11.02 -3.90
C GLU A 110 -18.98 11.04 -4.28
N HIS A 111 -18.39 12.23 -4.41
CA HIS A 111 -17.01 12.43 -4.86
C HIS A 111 -15.97 11.58 -4.08
N ALA A 112 -16.05 11.55 -2.75
CA ALA A 112 -15.15 10.73 -1.93
C ALA A 112 -15.29 9.22 -2.22
N LYS A 113 -16.51 8.74 -2.43
CA LYS A 113 -16.79 7.34 -2.77
C LYS A 113 -16.31 7.00 -4.18
N PHE A 114 -16.46 7.93 -5.13
CA PHE A 114 -15.89 7.81 -6.47
C PHE A 114 -14.36 7.70 -6.39
N SER A 115 -13.68 8.60 -5.66
CA SER A 115 -12.22 8.59 -5.50
C SER A 115 -11.70 7.26 -4.93
N CYS A 116 -12.36 6.73 -3.88
CA CYS A 116 -12.01 5.42 -3.33
C CYS A 116 -12.17 4.30 -4.37
N THR A 117 -13.30 4.29 -5.10
CA THR A 117 -13.55 3.25 -6.11
C THR A 117 -12.62 3.37 -7.32
N ALA A 118 -12.26 4.60 -7.73
CA ALA A 118 -11.29 4.83 -8.79
C ALA A 118 -9.89 4.38 -8.37
N LYS A 119 -9.53 4.60 -7.10
CA LYS A 119 -8.28 4.07 -6.53
C LYS A 119 -8.25 2.56 -6.58
N ASP A 120 -9.30 1.89 -6.11
CA ASP A 120 -9.40 0.42 -6.16
C ASP A 120 -9.26 -0.08 -7.61
N LEU A 121 -9.93 0.58 -8.56
CA LEU A 121 -9.86 0.22 -9.98
C LEU A 121 -8.45 0.36 -10.56
N LEU A 122 -7.76 1.45 -10.23
CA LEU A 122 -6.44 1.75 -10.75
C LEU A 122 -5.33 0.98 -10.01
N ASP A 123 -5.53 0.65 -8.72
CA ASP A 123 -4.61 -0.18 -7.93
C ASP A 123 -4.56 -1.64 -8.43
N ASP A 124 -5.64 -2.12 -9.07
CA ASP A 124 -5.76 -3.51 -9.54
C ASP A 124 -5.01 -3.80 -10.86
N ASP A 125 -3.88 -3.14 -11.11
CA ASP A 125 -2.97 -3.38 -12.26
C ASP A 125 -3.43 -2.92 -13.64
N TRP A 126 -4.55 -2.26 -13.72
CA TRP A 126 -5.19 -1.89 -14.96
C TRP A 126 -4.98 -0.43 -15.37
N VAL A 127 -3.99 0.27 -14.75
CA VAL A 127 -3.71 1.68 -15.07
C VAL A 127 -3.44 1.90 -16.57
N GLU A 128 -2.65 1.02 -17.18
CA GLU A 128 -2.29 1.15 -18.61
C GLU A 128 -3.44 0.77 -19.56
N GLU A 129 -4.42 0.02 -19.04
CA GLU A 129 -5.57 -0.51 -19.77
C GLU A 129 -6.88 0.17 -19.34
N THR A 130 -6.79 1.15 -18.41
CA THR A 130 -7.91 2.00 -17.98
C THR A 130 -7.88 3.34 -18.68
N MET A 131 -8.99 3.70 -19.31
CA MET A 131 -9.14 4.97 -20.03
C MET A 131 -9.99 5.95 -19.22
N LEU A 132 -9.53 7.20 -19.11
CA LEU A 132 -10.35 8.33 -18.70
C LEU A 132 -10.92 9.00 -19.95
N ALA A 133 -12.24 9.11 -20.03
CA ALA A 133 -12.93 9.70 -21.16
C ALA A 133 -14.02 10.68 -20.73
N VAL A 134 -14.32 11.66 -21.58
CA VAL A 134 -15.39 12.66 -21.36
C VAL A 134 -16.51 12.41 -22.34
N HIS A 135 -17.74 12.34 -21.82
CA HIS A 135 -18.92 12.32 -22.68
C HIS A 135 -19.05 13.63 -23.47
N PRO A 136 -19.32 13.57 -24.78
CA PRO A 136 -19.26 14.76 -25.67
C PRO A 136 -20.10 15.96 -25.22
N GLY A 137 -21.20 15.71 -24.53
CA GLY A 137 -22.10 16.75 -24.05
C GLY A 137 -21.56 17.61 -22.91
N TYR A 138 -20.49 17.17 -22.24
CA TYR A 138 -19.94 17.85 -21.04
C TYR A 138 -18.70 18.67 -21.32
N VAL A 139 -18.05 18.48 -22.45
CA VAL A 139 -16.92 19.29 -22.88
C VAL A 139 -17.34 20.78 -22.89
N ASP A 140 -16.48 21.69 -22.46
CA ASP A 140 -16.68 23.16 -22.34
C ASP A 140 -17.59 23.65 -21.19
N TRP A 141 -18.50 22.83 -20.66
CA TRP A 141 -19.44 23.27 -19.61
C TRP A 141 -19.04 22.84 -18.20
N TYR A 142 -18.26 21.78 -18.10
CA TYR A 142 -17.81 21.15 -16.85
C TYR A 142 -16.30 20.91 -16.87
N GLU A 143 -15.56 21.88 -17.42
CA GLU A 143 -14.10 21.77 -17.54
C GLU A 143 -13.42 21.72 -16.18
N GLU A 144 -13.85 22.57 -15.23
CA GLU A 144 -13.28 22.60 -13.87
C GLU A 144 -13.50 21.27 -13.15
N GLU A 145 -14.74 20.75 -13.16
CA GLU A 145 -15.08 19.49 -12.51
C GLU A 145 -14.41 18.28 -13.19
N PHE A 146 -14.19 18.36 -14.50
CA PHE A 146 -13.41 17.33 -15.20
C PHE A 146 -11.94 17.36 -14.81
N LEU A 147 -11.36 18.55 -14.68
CA LEU A 147 -9.97 18.70 -14.21
C LEU A 147 -9.79 18.14 -12.80
N GLU A 148 -10.74 18.35 -11.89
CA GLU A 148 -10.71 17.72 -10.56
C GLU A 148 -10.67 16.19 -10.64
N VAL A 149 -11.52 15.58 -11.48
CA VAL A 149 -11.52 14.12 -11.70
C VAL A 149 -10.21 13.66 -12.34
N GLN A 150 -9.68 14.43 -13.27
CA GLN A 150 -8.40 14.15 -13.91
C GLN A 150 -7.24 14.21 -12.91
N GLU A 151 -7.21 15.22 -12.04
CA GLU A 151 -6.20 15.35 -10.98
C GLU A 151 -6.24 14.16 -10.00
N ILE A 152 -7.43 13.71 -9.60
CA ILE A 152 -7.59 12.51 -8.78
C ILE A 152 -6.98 11.30 -9.48
N CYS A 153 -7.34 11.06 -10.73
CA CYS A 153 -6.81 9.92 -11.50
C CYS A 153 -5.30 10.04 -11.69
N GLN A 154 -4.79 11.23 -11.99
CA GLN A 154 -3.35 11.48 -12.14
C GLN A 154 -2.59 11.24 -10.83
N LYS A 155 -3.10 11.73 -9.71
CA LYS A 155 -2.50 11.48 -8.39
C LYS A 155 -2.42 9.99 -8.09
N ILE A 156 -3.51 9.25 -8.31
CA ILE A 156 -3.54 7.80 -8.14
C ILE A 156 -2.50 7.13 -9.05
N CYS A 157 -2.43 7.53 -10.34
CA CYS A 157 -1.45 6.98 -11.30
C CYS A 157 -0.01 7.28 -10.90
N VAL A 158 0.28 8.48 -10.38
CA VAL A 158 1.62 8.86 -9.88
C VAL A 158 1.98 7.99 -8.67
N ASP A 159 1.08 7.88 -7.70
CA ASP A 159 1.26 7.05 -6.51
C ASP A 159 1.55 5.58 -6.90
N ILE A 160 0.78 5.02 -7.83
CA ILE A 160 0.95 3.65 -8.32
C ILE A 160 2.28 3.50 -9.08
N THR A 161 2.62 4.42 -9.98
CA THR A 161 3.88 4.35 -10.74
C THR A 161 5.08 4.42 -9.82
N PHE A 162 5.00 5.28 -8.81
CA PHE A 162 6.01 5.38 -7.77
C PHE A 162 6.15 4.07 -6.98
N MET A 163 5.03 3.41 -6.66
CA MET A 163 4.99 2.12 -5.98
C MET A 163 5.46 0.95 -6.88
N ARG A 164 5.21 1.01 -8.19
CA ARG A 164 5.55 -0.06 -9.15
C ARG A 164 7.03 -0.16 -9.47
N ALA A 165 7.80 0.91 -9.44
CA ALA A 165 9.23 0.84 -9.74
C ALA A 165 9.99 -0.10 -8.77
N PRO A 166 9.80 -0.03 -7.44
CA PRO A 166 10.30 -1.02 -6.51
C PRO A 166 9.71 -2.42 -6.74
N LEU A 167 8.41 -2.52 -7.05
CA LEU A 167 7.75 -3.81 -7.32
C LEU A 167 8.40 -4.50 -8.51
N LYS A 168 8.55 -3.86 -9.68
CA LYS A 168 9.22 -4.46 -10.85
C LYS A 168 10.61 -4.98 -10.50
N ARG A 169 11.35 -4.27 -9.64
CA ARG A 169 12.71 -4.65 -9.23
C ARG A 169 12.74 -5.84 -8.27
N PHE A 170 11.77 -5.94 -7.37
CA PHE A 170 11.83 -6.87 -6.23
C PHE A 170 10.82 -8.01 -6.27
N THR A 171 9.82 -8.01 -7.16
CA THR A 171 8.76 -9.02 -7.19
C THR A 171 9.30 -10.46 -7.21
N VAL A 172 10.30 -10.74 -8.04
CA VAL A 172 10.92 -12.07 -8.10
C VAL A 172 11.52 -12.46 -6.75
N ALA A 173 12.26 -11.54 -6.13
CA ALA A 173 12.85 -11.77 -4.82
C ALA A 173 11.77 -11.92 -3.74
N MET A 174 10.71 -11.13 -3.81
CA MET A 174 9.58 -11.21 -2.87
C MET A 174 8.92 -12.58 -2.92
N ILE A 175 8.54 -13.08 -4.09
CA ILE A 175 7.90 -14.39 -4.24
C ILE A 175 8.82 -15.51 -3.74
N ARG A 176 10.10 -15.48 -4.12
CA ARG A 176 11.11 -16.44 -3.65
C ARG A 176 11.27 -16.41 -2.13
N ASN A 177 11.40 -15.22 -1.55
CA ASN A 177 11.53 -15.07 -0.11
C ASN A 177 10.26 -15.54 0.61
N GLN A 178 9.06 -15.19 0.14
CA GLN A 178 7.79 -15.63 0.72
C GLN A 178 7.73 -17.16 0.82
N ILE A 179 8.10 -17.86 -0.24
CA ILE A 179 8.11 -19.32 -0.28
C ILE A 179 9.19 -19.91 0.65
N ALA A 180 10.42 -19.35 0.59
CA ALA A 180 11.58 -19.86 1.33
C ALA A 180 11.53 -19.53 2.83
N ASN A 181 10.90 -18.40 3.23
CA ASN A 181 10.79 -17.98 4.62
C ASN A 181 9.62 -18.64 5.35
N PHE A 182 8.70 -19.26 4.63
CA PHE A 182 7.50 -19.84 5.24
C PHE A 182 7.80 -20.84 6.39
N PRO A 183 8.82 -21.72 6.29
CA PRO A 183 9.23 -22.56 7.42
C PRO A 183 9.71 -21.79 8.65
N ASN A 184 10.33 -20.62 8.46
CA ASN A 184 10.71 -19.74 9.57
C ASN A 184 9.46 -19.15 10.26
N MET A 185 8.44 -18.79 9.48
CA MET A 185 7.19 -18.23 10.00
C MET A 185 6.45 -19.23 10.89
N THR A 186 6.51 -20.53 10.58
CA THR A 186 5.86 -21.57 11.41
C THR A 186 6.52 -21.79 12.77
N LYS A 187 7.65 -21.14 13.05
CA LYS A 187 8.42 -21.25 14.30
C LYS A 187 8.61 -19.92 15.01
N GLY A 188 8.03 -18.85 14.46
CA GLY A 188 8.21 -17.50 14.99
C GLY A 188 7.16 -17.12 16.03
N VAL A 189 7.19 -15.85 16.40
CA VAL A 189 6.28 -15.25 17.37
C VAL A 189 5.34 -14.29 16.61
N PRO A 190 4.02 -14.48 16.64
CA PRO A 190 3.10 -13.50 16.10
C PRO A 190 3.16 -12.18 16.89
N LEU A 191 3.37 -11.06 16.22
CA LEU A 191 3.49 -9.75 16.85
C LEU A 191 2.30 -9.45 17.78
N ARG A 192 1.08 -9.76 17.35
CA ARG A 192 -0.14 -9.52 18.13
C ARG A 192 -0.11 -10.19 19.51
N ARG A 193 0.58 -11.31 19.66
CA ARG A 193 0.72 -12.02 20.94
C ARG A 193 1.66 -11.33 21.93
N LEU A 194 2.45 -10.35 21.46
CA LEU A 194 3.31 -9.57 22.35
C LEU A 194 2.55 -8.46 23.09
N TYR A 195 1.31 -8.16 22.68
CA TYR A 195 0.49 -7.16 23.35
C TYR A 195 0.20 -7.53 24.81
N ARG A 196 0.43 -6.59 25.71
CA ARG A 196 -0.02 -6.64 27.11
C ARG A 196 -0.51 -5.24 27.51
N LYS A 197 -1.54 -5.18 28.34
CA LYS A 197 -2.06 -3.90 28.82
C LYS A 197 -0.99 -3.07 29.57
N GLY A 198 -0.06 -3.71 30.24
CA GLY A 198 1.06 -3.05 30.93
C GLY A 198 2.18 -2.54 30.01
N ASN A 199 2.11 -2.81 28.70
CA ASN A 199 3.11 -2.31 27.75
C ASN A 199 2.98 -0.80 27.50
N ALA A 200 1.84 -0.20 27.85
CA ALA A 200 1.63 1.25 27.78
C ALA A 200 2.71 2.05 28.51
N ASP A 201 3.22 1.52 29.62
CA ASP A 201 4.26 2.14 30.43
C ASP A 201 5.69 1.88 29.93
N ILE A 202 5.85 1.10 28.85
CA ILE A 202 7.17 0.73 28.30
C ILE A 202 7.52 1.69 27.17
N PRO A 203 8.56 2.53 27.32
CA PRO A 203 9.03 3.37 26.23
C PRO A 203 9.66 2.51 25.13
N VAL A 204 9.35 2.85 23.85
CA VAL A 204 9.95 2.19 22.69
C VAL A 204 10.67 3.23 21.84
N ILE A 205 11.98 3.08 21.71
CA ILE A 205 12.83 3.92 20.88
C ILE A 205 12.95 3.27 19.51
N LEU A 206 12.50 3.96 18.48
CA LEU A 206 12.55 3.54 17.08
C LEU A 206 13.72 4.24 16.39
N VAL A 207 14.78 3.47 16.11
CA VAL A 207 16.02 3.98 15.53
C VAL A 207 16.03 3.75 14.03
N SER A 208 15.93 4.82 13.27
CA SER A 208 16.08 4.83 11.81
C SER A 208 17.48 5.26 11.37
N ALA A 209 17.79 5.09 10.09
CA ALA A 209 19.16 5.27 9.58
C ALA A 209 19.42 6.67 9.00
N GLY A 210 18.72 7.69 9.47
CA GLY A 210 18.95 9.06 9.00
C GLY A 210 20.32 9.61 9.38
N PRO A 211 20.81 10.66 8.69
CA PRO A 211 22.14 11.22 8.92
C PRO A 211 22.35 11.76 10.34
N SER A 212 21.28 12.19 11.02
CA SER A 212 21.37 12.71 12.38
C SER A 212 21.74 11.67 13.43
N LEU A 213 21.56 10.37 13.15
CA LEU A 213 21.86 9.29 14.08
C LEU A 213 23.32 9.32 14.58
N GLU A 214 24.28 9.73 13.75
CA GLU A 214 25.68 9.86 14.13
C GLU A 214 25.91 10.87 15.28
N LYS A 215 24.98 11.81 15.47
CA LYS A 215 25.14 12.88 16.49
C LYS A 215 24.80 12.38 17.89
N ASN A 216 23.84 11.47 18.01
CA ASN A 216 23.23 11.12 19.30
C ASN A 216 23.16 9.60 19.57
N VAL A 217 23.74 8.77 18.70
CA VAL A 217 23.75 7.30 18.88
C VAL A 217 24.35 6.85 20.23
N GLU A 218 25.32 7.59 20.77
CA GLU A 218 25.95 7.27 22.05
C GLU A 218 25.00 7.42 23.24
N ASP A 219 24.03 8.34 23.15
CA ASP A 219 23.04 8.57 24.22
C ASP A 219 22.09 7.37 24.38
N LEU A 220 21.94 6.52 23.34
CA LEU A 220 21.16 5.30 23.42
C LEU A 220 21.68 4.28 24.46
N LYS A 221 22.95 4.39 24.84
CA LYS A 221 23.53 3.55 25.92
C LYS A 221 22.86 3.80 27.26
N GLU A 222 22.46 5.03 27.52
CA GLU A 222 21.75 5.41 28.75
C GLU A 222 20.31 4.89 28.77
N ALA A 223 19.71 4.68 27.59
CA ALA A 223 18.35 4.15 27.46
C ALA A 223 18.26 2.62 27.62
N LYS A 224 19.39 1.92 27.42
CA LYS A 224 19.41 0.44 27.45
C LYS A 224 18.97 -0.11 28.79
N GLY A 225 17.97 -1.02 28.75
CA GLY A 225 17.36 -1.60 29.94
C GLY A 225 16.25 -0.75 30.59
N HIS A 226 16.03 0.50 30.15
CA HIS A 226 14.95 1.38 30.62
C HIS A 226 13.90 1.67 29.54
N ALA A 227 14.28 1.45 28.28
CA ALA A 227 13.40 1.48 27.11
C ALA A 227 13.75 0.32 26.20
N LEU A 228 12.84 -0.09 25.32
CA LEU A 228 13.12 -1.03 24.24
C LEU A 228 13.70 -0.27 23.05
N ILE A 229 14.86 -0.69 22.57
CA ILE A 229 15.54 -0.10 21.41
C ILE A 229 15.28 -0.99 20.20
N TRP A 230 14.42 -0.56 19.29
CA TRP A 230 14.13 -1.22 18.04
C TRP A 230 14.78 -0.44 16.89
N CYS A 231 15.52 -1.10 16.03
CA CYS A 231 16.20 -0.42 14.94
C CYS A 231 15.83 -0.95 13.56
N ALA A 232 15.85 -0.07 12.58
CA ALA A 232 15.83 -0.45 11.18
C ALA A 232 17.12 -1.17 10.80
N ASP A 233 17.05 -2.11 9.88
CA ASP A 233 18.20 -2.86 9.36
C ASP A 233 19.34 -1.95 8.83
N ALA A 234 18.99 -0.81 8.21
CA ALA A 234 19.99 0.16 7.75
C ALA A 234 20.70 0.91 8.88
N ALA A 235 20.10 1.01 10.08
CA ALA A 235 20.70 1.65 11.24
C ALA A 235 21.60 0.68 12.04
N LEU A 236 21.38 -0.63 11.88
CA LEU A 236 22.06 -1.66 12.67
C LEU A 236 23.61 -1.57 12.63
N PRO A 237 24.25 -1.39 11.47
CA PRO A 237 25.72 -1.24 11.42
C PRO A 237 26.23 -0.08 12.27
N THR A 238 25.55 1.06 12.25
CA THR A 238 25.91 2.23 13.06
C THR A 238 25.76 1.92 14.55
N LEU A 239 24.65 1.35 14.98
CA LEU A 239 24.44 0.99 16.37
C LEU A 239 25.55 0.02 16.86
N LEU A 240 25.82 -1.05 16.10
CA LEU A 240 26.82 -2.05 16.48
C LEU A 240 28.24 -1.48 16.51
N SER A 241 28.59 -0.56 15.60
CA SER A 241 29.90 0.11 15.61
C SER A 241 30.11 0.97 16.86
N HIS A 242 29.02 1.57 17.39
CA HIS A 242 28.99 2.31 18.63
C HIS A 242 28.70 1.44 19.87
N GLN A 243 28.73 0.11 19.73
CA GLN A 243 28.48 -0.84 20.82
C GLN A 243 27.08 -0.73 21.45
N VAL A 244 26.12 -0.22 20.71
CA VAL A 244 24.70 -0.23 21.07
C VAL A 244 24.06 -1.47 20.47
N ILE A 245 23.65 -2.42 21.31
CA ILE A 245 22.96 -3.62 20.87
C ILE A 245 21.45 -3.38 21.01
N PRO A 246 20.69 -3.29 19.90
CA PRO A 246 19.25 -3.11 19.99
C PRO A 246 18.54 -4.36 20.50
N ASP A 247 17.33 -4.21 21.00
CA ASP A 247 16.49 -5.33 21.47
C ASP A 247 15.78 -6.02 20.30
N LEU A 248 15.66 -5.33 19.16
CA LEU A 248 15.02 -5.81 17.96
C LEU A 248 15.59 -5.13 16.71
N VAL A 249 15.82 -5.88 15.64
CA VAL A 249 16.07 -5.35 14.30
C VAL A 249 14.88 -5.62 13.39
N ALA A 250 14.38 -4.58 12.74
CA ALA A 250 13.32 -4.71 11.76
C ALA A 250 13.91 -4.77 10.34
N SER A 251 13.49 -5.75 9.55
CA SER A 251 13.89 -5.92 8.16
C SER A 251 12.76 -6.54 7.36
N VAL A 252 12.21 -5.77 6.42
CA VAL A 252 11.02 -6.18 5.64
C VAL A 252 11.28 -6.19 4.12
N ASP A 253 12.43 -5.68 3.67
CA ASP A 253 12.75 -5.51 2.26
C ASP A 253 13.35 -6.77 1.63
N ALA A 254 12.77 -7.23 0.52
CA ALA A 254 13.24 -8.40 -0.22
C ALA A 254 14.65 -8.23 -0.82
N GLY A 255 14.99 -7.01 -1.20
CA GLY A 255 16.27 -6.66 -1.83
C GLY A 255 17.31 -6.09 -0.89
N LYS A 256 17.11 -6.19 0.44
CA LYS A 256 18.05 -5.61 1.40
C LYS A 256 19.47 -6.17 1.25
N GLY A 257 20.45 -5.29 1.24
CA GLY A 257 21.86 -5.67 1.16
C GLY A 257 22.33 -6.41 2.42
N LEU A 258 23.06 -7.52 2.25
CA LEU A 258 23.61 -8.29 3.38
C LEU A 258 24.65 -7.51 4.19
N PHE A 259 25.17 -6.40 3.64
CA PHE A 259 26.13 -5.53 4.35
C PHE A 259 25.55 -4.97 5.67
N CYS A 260 24.22 -4.85 5.79
CA CYS A 260 23.57 -4.46 7.04
C CYS A 260 23.76 -5.50 8.17
N PHE A 261 24.12 -6.73 7.81
CA PHE A 261 24.16 -7.88 8.71
C PHE A 261 25.52 -8.59 8.70
N GLU A 262 26.61 -7.90 8.30
CA GLU A 262 27.97 -8.47 8.28
C GLU A 262 28.55 -8.71 9.68
N ASP A 263 28.16 -7.87 10.64
CA ASP A 263 28.55 -8.07 12.03
C ASP A 263 27.83 -9.31 12.60
N GLU A 264 28.60 -10.27 13.11
CA GLU A 264 28.07 -11.54 13.62
C GLU A 264 27.07 -11.36 14.77
N ARG A 265 27.18 -10.26 15.53
CA ARG A 265 26.22 -9.91 16.58
C ARG A 265 24.80 -9.75 16.05
N SER A 266 24.62 -9.36 14.79
CA SER A 266 23.33 -9.27 14.13
C SER A 266 22.54 -10.58 14.13
N ASN A 267 23.24 -11.73 14.15
CA ASN A 267 22.63 -13.05 14.13
C ASN A 267 22.01 -13.45 15.48
N LEU A 268 22.28 -12.69 16.53
CA LEU A 268 21.79 -12.93 17.90
C LEU A 268 20.69 -11.95 18.33
N ILE A 269 20.34 -10.98 17.47
CA ILE A 269 19.32 -9.97 17.76
C ILE A 269 17.97 -10.47 17.23
N PRO A 270 16.87 -10.39 18.01
CA PRO A 270 15.53 -10.70 17.56
C PRO A 270 15.17 -9.91 16.29
N VAL A 271 14.44 -10.54 15.37
CA VAL A 271 14.10 -9.95 14.07
C VAL A 271 12.61 -9.73 13.95
N LEU A 272 12.17 -8.50 13.72
CA LEU A 272 10.86 -8.21 13.17
C LEU A 272 10.94 -8.33 11.66
N GLY A 273 10.34 -9.37 11.11
CA GLY A 273 10.39 -9.67 9.69
C GLY A 273 9.02 -9.72 9.04
N SER A 274 9.06 -9.80 7.72
CA SER A 274 7.94 -10.20 6.87
C SER A 274 8.35 -11.42 6.05
N SER A 275 7.41 -12.06 5.37
CA SER A 275 7.74 -13.13 4.42
C SER A 275 8.71 -12.67 3.33
N ASN A 276 8.77 -11.37 3.05
CA ASN A 276 9.68 -10.77 2.08
C ASN A 276 11.11 -10.61 2.58
N THR A 277 11.35 -10.62 3.89
CA THR A 277 12.69 -10.41 4.45
C THR A 277 13.71 -11.34 3.80
N ARG A 278 14.90 -10.83 3.56
CA ARG A 278 15.94 -11.58 2.87
C ARG A 278 16.24 -12.92 3.56
N THR A 279 16.02 -14.02 2.86
CA THR A 279 16.07 -15.38 3.40
C THR A 279 17.46 -15.74 3.94
N GLU A 280 18.53 -15.28 3.29
CA GLU A 280 19.90 -15.57 3.73
C GLU A 280 20.18 -14.98 5.14
N PHE A 281 19.64 -13.80 5.43
CA PHE A 281 19.75 -13.22 6.76
C PHE A 281 18.93 -14.01 7.77
N LEU A 282 17.67 -14.30 7.49
CA LEU A 282 16.79 -15.04 8.41
C LEU A 282 17.34 -16.44 8.75
N ASN A 283 17.97 -17.11 7.77
CA ASN A 283 18.55 -18.44 7.98
C ASN A 283 19.83 -18.41 8.82
N ARG A 284 20.62 -17.33 8.76
CA ARG A 284 21.80 -17.15 9.62
C ARG A 284 21.45 -16.73 11.03
N ASN A 285 20.40 -15.93 11.17
CA ASN A 285 19.98 -15.41 12.46
C ASN A 285 19.37 -16.52 13.33
N THR A 286 19.91 -16.71 14.52
CA THR A 286 19.49 -17.75 15.47
C THR A 286 18.50 -17.26 16.53
N ALA A 287 18.29 -15.95 16.63
CA ALA A 287 17.33 -15.36 17.56
C ALA A 287 15.87 -15.56 17.10
N LYS A 288 14.95 -15.21 17.97
CA LYS A 288 13.51 -15.25 17.66
C LYS A 288 13.14 -14.34 16.50
N LYS A 289 12.22 -14.80 15.66
CA LYS A 289 11.61 -14.03 14.57
C LYS A 289 10.19 -13.67 14.95
N ILE A 290 9.84 -12.40 14.75
CA ILE A 290 8.53 -11.85 15.06
C ILE A 290 7.86 -11.51 13.71
N TRP A 291 6.61 -11.93 13.54
CA TRP A 291 5.84 -11.77 12.32
C TRP A 291 4.58 -10.97 12.60
N GLY A 292 4.39 -9.85 11.92
CA GLY A 292 3.22 -8.99 12.16
C GLY A 292 2.71 -8.29 10.92
N PHE A 293 3.58 -8.09 9.94
CA PHE A 293 3.25 -7.40 8.70
C PHE A 293 3.60 -8.27 7.54
N ASP A 294 2.64 -8.42 6.63
CA ASP A 294 2.87 -9.21 5.43
C ASP A 294 1.88 -8.86 4.34
N HIS A 295 2.07 -9.42 3.17
CA HIS A 295 1.10 -9.38 2.10
C HIS A 295 -0.19 -10.10 2.51
N GLU A 296 -1.31 -9.63 1.96
CA GLU A 296 -2.65 -10.13 2.28
C GLU A 296 -2.75 -11.66 2.20
N GLN A 297 -2.15 -12.29 1.20
CA GLN A 297 -2.15 -13.74 1.04
C GLN A 297 -1.49 -14.47 2.22
N ILE A 298 -0.40 -13.94 2.75
CA ILE A 298 0.30 -14.54 3.89
C ILE A 298 -0.50 -14.33 5.18
N LEU A 299 -1.02 -13.12 5.38
CA LEU A 299 -1.90 -12.81 6.52
C LEU A 299 -3.15 -13.71 6.51
N MET A 300 -3.70 -13.98 5.34
CA MET A 300 -4.84 -14.89 5.19
C MET A 300 -4.47 -16.33 5.56
N MET A 301 -3.29 -16.82 5.16
CA MET A 301 -2.80 -18.14 5.58
C MET A 301 -2.65 -18.23 7.09
N GLN A 302 -2.09 -17.21 7.74
CA GLN A 302 -1.97 -17.11 9.20
C GLN A 302 -3.34 -17.15 9.86
N LYS A 303 -4.27 -16.32 9.40
CA LYS A 303 -5.65 -16.28 9.92
C LYS A 303 -6.38 -17.62 9.80
N ARG A 304 -6.22 -18.33 8.68
CA ARG A 304 -6.79 -19.67 8.47
C ARG A 304 -6.16 -20.72 9.40
N ALA A 305 -4.92 -20.53 9.79
CA ALA A 305 -4.24 -21.37 10.78
C ALA A 305 -4.64 -21.03 12.23
N GLY A 306 -5.49 -20.03 12.45
CA GLY A 306 -5.93 -19.60 13.77
C GLY A 306 -4.98 -18.61 14.45
N ILE A 307 -4.03 -18.05 13.71
CA ILE A 307 -3.08 -17.05 14.21
C ILE A 307 -3.71 -15.67 14.09
N GLU A 308 -3.71 -14.92 15.19
CA GLU A 308 -4.14 -13.52 15.17
C GLU A 308 -3.14 -12.66 14.40
N ILE A 309 -3.65 -11.91 13.43
CA ILE A 309 -2.86 -10.97 12.62
C ILE A 309 -2.93 -9.56 13.20
N SER A 310 -1.90 -8.75 12.92
CA SER A 310 -1.88 -7.33 13.28
C SER A 310 -3.08 -6.58 12.68
N GLN A 311 -3.63 -5.65 13.47
CA GLN A 311 -4.73 -4.78 13.05
C GLN A 311 -4.27 -3.36 12.75
N VAL A 312 -3.02 -3.02 13.11
CA VAL A 312 -2.48 -1.68 12.90
C VAL A 312 -2.00 -1.54 11.46
N PRO A 313 -2.49 -0.55 10.70
CA PRO A 313 -2.03 -0.32 9.35
C PRO A 313 -0.53 -0.02 9.32
N TYR A 314 0.17 -0.48 8.30
CA TYR A 314 1.54 -0.07 8.01
C TYR A 314 1.65 0.44 6.57
N TYR A 315 2.71 1.18 6.29
CA TYR A 315 3.01 1.70 4.97
C TYR A 315 4.33 1.09 4.47
N LEU A 316 4.68 1.36 3.23
CA LEU A 316 5.91 0.83 2.64
C LEU A 316 7.16 1.40 3.32
N GLY A 317 7.85 0.57 4.09
CA GLY A 317 9.11 0.93 4.68
C GLY A 317 9.31 0.36 6.08
N VAL A 318 10.58 0.17 6.44
CA VAL A 318 10.96 -0.44 7.73
C VAL A 318 10.53 0.45 8.91
N SER A 319 10.68 1.77 8.80
CA SER A 319 10.35 2.70 9.89
C SER A 319 8.85 2.75 10.19
N THR A 320 8.01 2.70 9.16
CA THR A 320 6.55 2.64 9.35
C THR A 320 6.11 1.29 9.93
N ALA A 321 6.74 0.19 9.51
CA ALA A 321 6.52 -1.12 10.10
C ALA A 321 6.92 -1.17 11.58
N MET A 322 8.03 -0.55 11.97
CA MET A 322 8.44 -0.43 13.38
C MET A 322 7.42 0.37 14.20
N PHE A 323 6.95 1.52 13.68
CA PHE A 323 5.94 2.33 14.37
C PHE A 323 4.64 1.53 14.59
N SER A 324 4.11 0.92 13.55
CA SER A 324 2.92 0.09 13.65
C SER A 324 3.12 -1.08 14.62
N SER A 325 4.34 -1.65 14.66
CA SER A 325 4.68 -2.72 15.62
C SER A 325 4.68 -2.22 17.05
N ALA A 326 5.19 -1.02 17.29
CA ALA A 326 5.20 -0.45 18.64
C ALA A 326 3.78 -0.16 19.13
N VAL A 327 2.91 0.33 18.23
CA VAL A 327 1.47 0.50 18.52
C VAL A 327 0.80 -0.84 18.79
N GLU A 328 1.04 -1.85 17.94
CA GLU A 328 0.48 -3.19 18.11
C GLU A 328 0.98 -3.89 19.37
N PHE A 329 2.23 -3.65 19.76
CA PHE A 329 2.82 -4.08 21.03
C PHE A 329 2.09 -3.47 22.24
N GLY A 330 1.48 -2.29 22.06
CA GLY A 330 0.73 -1.56 23.06
C GLY A 330 1.55 -0.45 23.76
N ALA A 331 2.64 0.00 23.15
CA ALA A 331 3.41 1.15 23.66
C ALA A 331 2.61 2.46 23.50
N GLU A 332 2.57 3.27 24.56
CA GLU A 332 1.99 4.62 24.52
C GLU A 332 3.07 5.73 24.53
N ASN A 333 4.34 5.38 24.73
CA ASN A 333 5.48 6.28 24.64
C ASN A 333 6.44 5.80 23.57
N ILE A 334 6.44 6.46 22.40
CA ILE A 334 7.27 6.13 21.24
C ILE A 334 8.25 7.26 20.99
N ILE A 335 9.53 6.93 20.81
CA ILE A 335 10.60 7.90 20.62
C ILE A 335 11.27 7.66 19.26
N PHE A 336 11.31 8.67 18.38
CA PHE A 336 12.03 8.61 17.12
C PHE A 336 13.48 9.06 17.29
N VAL A 337 14.41 8.31 16.72
CA VAL A 337 15.83 8.63 16.61
C VAL A 337 16.30 8.33 15.20
N GLY A 338 17.05 9.26 14.58
CA GLY A 338 17.50 9.10 13.21
C GLY A 338 16.39 9.03 12.16
N GLN A 339 15.20 9.54 12.47
CA GLN A 339 14.04 9.58 11.56
C GLN A 339 14.03 10.90 10.77
N ASP A 340 15.13 11.18 10.06
CA ASP A 340 15.36 12.46 9.39
C ASP A 340 14.36 12.77 8.29
N LEU A 341 14.07 11.82 7.41
CA LEU A 341 13.27 12.01 6.21
C LEU A 341 13.74 13.23 5.37
N ALA A 342 15.01 13.55 5.44
CA ALA A 342 15.67 14.64 4.75
C ALA A 342 17.13 14.34 4.46
N TYR A 343 17.69 15.07 3.52
CA TYR A 343 19.11 15.08 3.27
C TYR A 343 19.84 15.94 4.31
N ALA A 344 21.03 15.52 4.71
CA ALA A 344 21.92 16.37 5.48
C ALA A 344 22.49 17.51 4.61
N SER A 345 23.13 18.48 5.24
CA SER A 345 23.73 19.63 4.55
C SER A 345 24.81 19.25 3.53
N ASP A 346 25.51 18.11 3.74
CA ASP A 346 26.50 17.56 2.83
C ASP A 346 25.89 16.68 1.71
N GLY A 347 24.57 16.55 1.68
CA GLY A 347 23.81 15.75 0.73
C GLY A 347 23.73 14.26 1.07
N SER A 348 24.18 13.82 2.24
CA SER A 348 23.98 12.45 2.68
C SER A 348 22.50 12.17 2.98
N SER A 349 22.05 10.95 2.62
CA SER A 349 20.67 10.48 2.81
C SER A 349 20.53 9.52 4.00
N HIS A 350 21.66 8.94 4.43
CA HIS A 350 21.70 7.99 5.54
C HIS A 350 22.95 8.22 6.38
N THR A 351 22.94 7.65 7.58
CA THR A 351 24.12 7.53 8.43
C THR A 351 25.31 6.93 7.67
N ASN A 352 26.52 7.11 8.16
CA ASN A 352 27.78 6.75 7.47
C ASN A 352 28.03 7.49 6.14
N GLY A 353 27.43 8.66 5.95
CA GLY A 353 27.64 9.50 4.77
C GLY A 353 27.16 8.88 3.46
N LYS A 354 26.31 7.85 3.51
CA LYS A 354 25.76 7.23 2.31
C LYS A 354 24.92 8.25 1.53
N LYS A 355 25.27 8.44 0.26
CA LYS A 355 24.55 9.32 -0.67
C LYS A 355 23.73 8.46 -1.63
N GLU A 356 22.41 8.55 -1.53
CA GLU A 356 21.52 8.04 -2.57
C GLU A 356 21.07 9.23 -3.41
N TYR A 357 21.53 9.27 -4.66
CA TYR A 357 21.24 10.37 -5.57
C TYR A 357 20.04 10.03 -6.46
N TYR A 358 18.97 10.76 -6.31
CA TYR A 358 17.76 10.68 -7.15
C TYR A 358 17.57 12.01 -7.90
N GLY A 359 18.58 12.49 -8.63
CA GLY A 359 18.47 13.70 -9.45
C GLY A 359 18.14 15.01 -8.68
N ASP A 360 18.54 16.15 -9.21
CA ASP A 360 18.26 17.47 -8.58
C ASP A 360 16.79 17.91 -8.70
N THR A 361 16.02 17.25 -9.57
CA THR A 361 14.61 17.59 -9.84
C THR A 361 13.63 17.13 -8.77
N ASP A 362 14.04 16.22 -7.88
CA ASP A 362 13.13 15.57 -6.93
C ASP A 362 13.29 16.10 -5.49
N ARG A 363 14.03 17.21 -5.30
CA ARG A 363 14.21 17.84 -3.99
C ARG A 363 13.02 18.69 -3.63
N ILE A 364 12.39 18.37 -2.49
CA ILE A 364 11.26 19.09 -1.91
C ILE A 364 11.75 19.86 -0.70
N GLU A 365 11.62 21.20 -0.73
CA GLU A 365 11.92 22.02 0.44
C GLU A 365 10.76 21.93 1.45
N THR A 366 11.08 21.71 2.71
CA THR A 366 10.10 21.60 3.80
C THR A 366 10.66 22.12 5.11
N ASP A 367 9.81 22.25 6.13
CA ASP A 367 10.21 22.70 7.46
C ASP A 367 11.02 21.62 8.19
N GLY A 368 12.15 22.01 8.73
CA GLY A 368 13.06 21.16 9.47
C GLY A 368 12.74 21.09 10.97
N TYR A 369 13.41 20.15 11.64
CA TYR A 369 13.31 19.90 13.08
C TYR A 369 13.50 21.16 13.93
N TYR A 370 14.46 22.01 13.58
CA TYR A 370 14.77 23.26 14.31
C TYR A 370 14.01 24.48 13.81
N GLY A 371 13.09 24.35 12.87
CA GLY A 371 12.37 25.44 12.22
C GLY A 371 13.13 26.07 11.04
N ASP A 372 14.23 25.48 10.63
CA ASP A 372 14.97 25.78 9.41
C ASP A 372 14.32 25.13 8.18
N LYS A 373 14.86 25.38 6.98
CA LYS A 373 14.46 24.66 5.77
C LYS A 373 15.41 23.53 5.49
N VAL A 374 14.85 22.36 5.19
CA VAL A 374 15.57 21.16 4.82
C VAL A 374 15.06 20.62 3.49
N TYR A 375 15.86 19.78 2.83
CA TYR A 375 15.48 19.16 1.57
C TYR A 375 15.10 17.69 1.79
N SER A 376 13.90 17.35 1.34
CA SER A 376 13.36 16.00 1.35
C SER A 376 13.14 15.48 -0.07
N ARG A 377 12.44 14.37 -0.22
CA ARG A 377 12.00 13.80 -1.49
C ARG A 377 10.61 13.18 -1.35
N MET A 378 9.97 12.83 -2.46
CA MET A 378 8.56 12.46 -2.49
C MET A 378 8.21 11.26 -1.59
N ASP A 379 9.02 10.20 -1.60
CA ASP A 379 8.81 9.01 -0.76
C ASP A 379 8.94 9.33 0.74
N TRP A 380 9.91 10.15 1.13
CA TRP A 380 10.06 10.58 2.52
C TRP A 380 8.93 11.50 2.98
N MET A 381 8.43 12.36 2.09
CA MET A 381 7.26 13.18 2.39
C MET A 381 6.01 12.32 2.55
N ALA A 382 5.86 11.24 1.77
CA ALA A 382 4.77 10.27 1.95
C ALA A 382 4.88 9.55 3.32
N PHE A 383 6.10 9.20 3.76
CA PHE A 383 6.30 8.64 5.11
C PHE A 383 5.98 9.65 6.21
N LYS A 384 6.40 10.93 6.06
CA LYS A 384 6.04 12.00 6.98
C LYS A 384 4.52 12.10 7.13
N GLU A 385 3.82 12.23 6.02
CA GLU A 385 2.35 12.35 5.99
C GLU A 385 1.67 11.12 6.64
N TRP A 386 2.22 9.93 6.40
CA TRP A 386 1.72 8.71 7.02
C TRP A 386 1.92 8.73 8.55
N PHE A 387 3.11 9.11 9.05
CA PHE A 387 3.35 9.22 10.50
C PHE A 387 2.39 10.22 11.16
N GLU A 388 2.20 11.39 10.56
CA GLU A 388 1.29 12.42 11.06
C GLU A 388 -0.15 11.91 11.15
N LYS A 389 -0.62 11.18 10.13
CA LYS A 389 -1.94 10.55 10.12
C LYS A 389 -2.07 9.48 11.21
N MET A 390 -1.05 8.65 11.39
CA MET A 390 -1.07 7.60 12.40
C MET A 390 -1.02 8.17 13.82
N ILE A 391 -0.21 9.19 14.06
CA ILE A 391 -0.16 9.90 15.36
C ILE A 391 -1.55 10.50 15.68
N ALA A 392 -2.19 11.12 14.71
CA ALA A 392 -3.53 11.67 14.89
C ALA A 392 -4.61 10.58 15.12
N LEU A 393 -4.44 9.39 14.53
CA LEU A 393 -5.36 8.26 14.66
C LEU A 393 -5.28 7.60 16.06
N TYR A 394 -4.11 7.66 16.72
CA TYR A 394 -3.87 7.07 18.03
C TYR A 394 -3.56 8.14 19.11
N PRO A 395 -4.55 8.95 19.54
CA PRO A 395 -4.33 10.09 20.42
C PRO A 395 -3.86 9.72 21.85
N SER A 396 -3.93 8.45 22.23
CA SER A 396 -3.37 7.96 23.49
C SER A 396 -1.84 7.84 23.47
N ILE A 397 -1.24 7.84 22.27
CA ILE A 397 0.20 7.65 22.09
C ILE A 397 0.90 9.00 22.11
N THR A 398 1.91 9.12 22.96
CA THR A 398 2.85 10.25 22.93
C THR A 398 4.04 9.87 22.06
N VAL A 399 4.31 10.69 21.03
CA VAL A 399 5.46 10.50 20.16
C VAL A 399 6.46 11.64 20.37
N THR A 400 7.66 11.28 20.81
CA THR A 400 8.78 12.24 20.96
C THR A 400 9.71 12.08 19.77
N ASN A 401 9.96 13.18 19.05
CA ASN A 401 10.96 13.22 18.00
C ASN A 401 12.30 13.66 18.60
N ALA A 402 13.17 12.69 18.87
CA ALA A 402 14.53 12.89 19.38
C ALA A 402 15.59 12.72 18.29
N THR A 403 15.21 12.94 17.03
CA THR A 403 16.08 12.81 15.85
C THR A 403 17.16 13.89 15.83
N GLU A 404 16.87 15.09 16.33
CA GLU A 404 17.79 16.24 16.35
C GLU A 404 18.31 16.61 14.94
N GLY A 405 17.42 16.48 13.96
CA GLY A 405 17.65 16.79 12.55
C GLY A 405 16.48 16.38 11.67
N GLY A 406 16.63 16.60 10.36
CA GLY A 406 15.64 16.22 9.37
C GLY A 406 14.37 17.04 9.37
N VAL A 407 13.27 16.49 8.83
CA VAL A 407 11.98 17.18 8.73
C VAL A 407 11.26 17.27 10.07
N ARG A 408 10.46 18.30 10.23
CA ARG A 408 9.50 18.40 11.33
C ARG A 408 8.32 17.47 11.03
N ILE A 409 8.02 16.58 11.97
CA ILE A 409 6.85 15.68 11.92
C ILE A 409 5.80 16.25 12.87
N GLU A 410 4.66 16.68 12.35
CA GLU A 410 3.59 17.25 13.16
C GLU A 410 2.98 16.21 14.12
N GLY A 411 2.50 16.69 15.26
CA GLY A 411 1.97 15.83 16.33
C GLY A 411 3.06 15.20 17.23
N THR A 412 4.35 15.45 16.97
CA THR A 412 5.46 15.00 17.81
C THR A 412 5.98 16.10 18.75
N ILE A 413 6.51 15.67 19.89
CA ILE A 413 7.24 16.54 20.83
C ILE A 413 8.71 16.54 20.42
N GLN A 414 9.27 17.73 20.09
CA GLN A 414 10.68 17.87 19.76
C GLN A 414 11.51 17.93 21.06
N LYS A 415 12.41 16.96 21.27
CA LYS A 415 13.26 16.92 22.47
C LYS A 415 14.59 16.22 22.16
N PRO A 416 15.75 16.73 22.64
CA PRO A 416 17.03 16.06 22.50
C PRO A 416 17.00 14.66 23.12
N LEU A 417 17.67 13.67 22.48
CA LEU A 417 17.69 12.29 22.96
C LEU A 417 18.25 12.18 24.37
N LYS A 418 19.30 12.93 24.67
CA LYS A 418 19.92 12.97 26.02
C LYS A 418 18.91 13.35 27.11
N GLU A 419 18.05 14.34 26.87
CA GLU A 419 17.01 14.74 27.82
C GLU A 419 15.95 13.64 27.95
N VAL A 420 15.56 13.02 26.84
CA VAL A 420 14.63 11.87 26.84
C VAL A 420 15.19 10.73 27.72
N CYS A 421 16.47 10.38 27.54
CA CYS A 421 17.11 9.31 28.32
C CYS A 421 17.13 9.62 29.83
N GLN A 422 17.35 10.89 30.21
CA GLN A 422 17.32 11.31 31.62
C GLN A 422 15.92 11.22 32.27
N GLU A 423 14.87 11.30 31.48
CA GLU A 423 13.47 11.19 31.93
C GLU A 423 12.95 9.76 31.96
N LEU A 424 13.69 8.80 31.39
CA LEU A 424 13.30 7.39 31.42
C LEU A 424 13.23 6.88 32.87
N GLY A 425 12.16 6.15 33.16
CA GLY A 425 11.95 5.56 34.49
C GLY A 425 13.03 4.54 34.85
N GLN A 426 13.15 4.26 36.16
CA GLN A 426 14.11 3.26 36.70
C GLN A 426 13.63 1.80 36.52
N LYS A 427 12.44 1.58 35.94
CA LYS A 427 11.92 0.23 35.71
C LYS A 427 12.77 -0.47 34.68
N ALA A 428 13.30 -1.63 35.03
CA ALA A 428 14.01 -2.47 34.08
C ALA A 428 13.03 -3.09 33.07
N VAL A 429 13.42 -3.08 31.81
CA VAL A 429 12.66 -3.68 30.71
C VAL A 429 13.54 -4.68 30.00
N CYS A 430 13.05 -5.91 29.86
CA CYS A 430 13.70 -6.99 29.13
C CYS A 430 12.77 -7.49 28.02
N PHE A 431 13.21 -7.41 26.77
CA PHE A 431 12.38 -7.82 25.64
C PHE A 431 12.29 -9.34 25.50
N GLU A 432 13.32 -10.06 25.94
CA GLU A 432 13.36 -11.52 25.96
C GLU A 432 12.21 -12.12 26.75
N ASP A 433 11.78 -11.47 27.85
CA ASP A 433 10.64 -11.95 28.68
C ASP A 433 9.34 -12.07 27.86
N PHE A 434 9.17 -11.20 26.85
CA PHE A 434 8.02 -11.27 25.94
C PHE A 434 8.21 -12.37 24.89
N LEU A 435 9.43 -12.58 24.43
CA LEU A 435 9.73 -13.53 23.36
C LEU A 435 9.77 -14.98 23.86
N GLU A 436 10.12 -15.22 25.12
CA GLU A 436 10.21 -16.57 25.69
C GLU A 436 8.89 -17.03 26.35
N ALA A 437 7.92 -16.14 26.53
CA ALA A 437 6.63 -16.52 27.09
C ALA A 437 5.95 -17.60 26.23
N GLU A 438 5.55 -18.72 26.87
CA GLU A 438 5.03 -19.90 26.17
C GLU A 438 3.76 -19.57 25.37
N ASP A 439 2.87 -18.75 25.93
CA ASP A 439 1.62 -18.31 25.28
C ASP A 439 1.86 -17.46 24.02
N ASN A 440 3.05 -16.92 23.83
CA ASN A 440 3.39 -16.11 22.66
C ASN A 440 3.88 -16.94 21.48
N GLN A 441 4.25 -18.20 21.70
CA GLN A 441 4.78 -19.07 20.65
C GLN A 441 3.67 -19.58 19.73
N ILE A 442 4.03 -19.84 18.46
CA ILE A 442 3.16 -20.61 17.55
C ILE A 442 3.07 -22.04 18.07
N THR A 443 1.87 -22.53 18.29
CA THR A 443 1.63 -23.90 18.71
C THR A 443 1.93 -24.90 17.59
N GLU A 444 2.20 -26.16 17.95
CA GLU A 444 2.41 -27.23 16.97
C GLU A 444 1.21 -27.37 16.01
N LYS A 445 -0.02 -27.27 16.52
CA LYS A 445 -1.24 -27.30 15.72
C LYS A 445 -1.29 -26.16 14.69
N GLU A 446 -1.00 -24.93 15.10
CA GLU A 446 -0.96 -23.77 14.20
C GLU A 446 0.13 -23.91 13.14
N ALA A 447 1.31 -24.42 13.53
CA ALA A 447 2.40 -24.68 12.62
C ALA A 447 2.03 -25.74 11.55
N VAL A 448 1.30 -26.78 11.93
CA VAL A 448 0.76 -27.77 10.98
C VAL A 448 -0.25 -27.15 10.05
N LEU A 449 -1.22 -26.40 10.58
CA LEU A 449 -2.23 -25.72 9.76
C LEU A 449 -1.60 -24.68 8.80
N MET A 450 -0.58 -23.96 9.23
CA MET A 450 0.19 -23.07 8.35
C MET A 450 0.81 -23.86 7.18
N LYS A 451 1.49 -24.98 7.45
CA LYS A 451 2.09 -25.80 6.40
C LYS A 451 1.04 -26.34 5.42
N GLU A 452 -0.13 -26.72 5.92
CA GLU A 452 -1.25 -27.16 5.08
C GLU A 452 -1.71 -26.06 4.11
N GLN A 453 -1.62 -24.77 4.48
CA GLN A 453 -1.94 -23.66 3.56
C GLN A 453 -0.97 -23.63 2.36
N MET A 454 0.33 -23.87 2.57
CA MET A 454 1.29 -23.95 1.46
C MET A 454 1.06 -25.17 0.57
N VAL A 455 0.74 -26.33 1.16
CA VAL A 455 0.34 -27.52 0.38
C VAL A 455 -0.93 -27.23 -0.42
N GLN A 456 -1.87 -26.46 0.15
CA GLN A 456 -3.07 -26.04 -0.57
C GLN A 456 -2.74 -25.14 -1.78
N CYS A 457 -1.76 -24.23 -1.67
CA CYS A 457 -1.29 -23.42 -2.80
C CYS A 457 -0.86 -24.32 -4.00
N VAL A 458 -0.18 -25.42 -3.74
CA VAL A 458 0.22 -26.35 -4.81
C VAL A 458 -1.00 -27.02 -5.47
N ARG A 459 -2.00 -27.40 -4.67
CA ARG A 459 -3.27 -27.95 -5.20
C ARG A 459 -4.06 -26.91 -6.00
N ASP A 460 -4.05 -25.67 -5.52
CA ASP A 460 -4.73 -24.56 -6.19
C ASP A 460 -4.08 -24.26 -7.55
N LEU A 461 -2.75 -24.41 -7.69
CA LEU A 461 -2.07 -24.32 -8.99
C LEU A 461 -2.58 -25.36 -10.01
N GLU A 462 -2.84 -26.58 -9.57
CA GLU A 462 -3.39 -27.62 -10.46
C GLU A 462 -4.81 -27.24 -10.93
N ALA A 463 -5.64 -26.72 -10.02
CA ALA A 463 -6.96 -26.21 -10.37
C ALA A 463 -6.88 -25.01 -11.33
N VAL A 464 -5.98 -24.06 -11.08
CA VAL A 464 -5.75 -22.89 -11.93
C VAL A 464 -5.31 -23.29 -13.34
N ARG A 465 -4.44 -24.29 -13.48
CA ARG A 465 -4.04 -24.85 -14.79
C ARG A 465 -5.23 -25.44 -15.57
N LEU A 466 -6.14 -26.12 -14.88
CA LEU A 466 -7.32 -26.74 -15.49
C LEU A 466 -8.37 -25.71 -15.94
N TRP A 467 -8.53 -24.61 -15.19
CA TRP A 467 -9.50 -23.56 -15.49
C TRP A 467 -9.00 -22.56 -16.54
N GLY A 468 -7.69 -22.54 -16.79
CA GLY A 468 -7.07 -21.68 -17.79
C GLY A 468 -7.00 -20.21 -17.36
N TYR A 469 -6.72 -19.33 -18.33
CA TYR A 469 -6.48 -17.90 -18.10
C TYR A 469 -7.75 -17.05 -17.97
N ASP A 470 -8.95 -17.65 -18.01
CA ASP A 470 -10.19 -16.88 -17.75
C ASP A 470 -10.24 -16.44 -16.29
N VAL A 471 -9.42 -15.43 -16.03
CA VAL A 471 -9.14 -14.88 -14.71
C VAL A 471 -10.33 -14.11 -14.17
N THR A 472 -11.38 -13.86 -14.98
CA THR A 472 -12.58 -13.12 -14.52
C THR A 472 -13.32 -13.83 -13.39
N PHE A 473 -13.19 -15.14 -13.30
CA PHE A 473 -13.67 -15.92 -12.17
C PHE A 473 -12.84 -15.67 -10.91
N PHE A 474 -11.52 -15.52 -11.04
CA PHE A 474 -10.58 -15.31 -9.93
C PHE A 474 -10.53 -13.86 -9.46
N GLU A 475 -10.83 -12.89 -10.32
CA GLU A 475 -10.81 -11.46 -9.98
C GLU A 475 -11.80 -11.07 -8.87
N LYS A 476 -12.85 -11.85 -8.66
CA LYS A 476 -13.81 -11.61 -7.58
C LYS A 476 -13.43 -12.28 -6.27
N ASP A 477 -12.70 -13.37 -6.32
CA ASP A 477 -12.41 -14.25 -5.19
C ASP A 477 -10.93 -14.65 -5.08
N TYR A 478 -10.00 -13.97 -5.82
CA TYR A 478 -8.57 -14.31 -5.79
C TYR A 478 -7.98 -14.23 -4.37
N HIS A 479 -8.54 -13.36 -3.52
CA HIS A 479 -8.20 -13.30 -2.10
C HIS A 479 -8.41 -14.64 -1.36
N GLN A 480 -9.21 -15.54 -1.89
CA GLN A 480 -9.39 -16.88 -1.31
C GLN A 480 -8.28 -17.85 -1.70
N PHE A 481 -7.49 -17.52 -2.73
CA PHE A 481 -6.43 -18.36 -3.28
C PHE A 481 -5.07 -17.66 -3.17
N PRO A 482 -4.31 -17.88 -2.09
CA PRO A 482 -3.02 -17.21 -1.88
C PRO A 482 -2.05 -17.33 -3.06
N VAL A 483 -2.07 -18.46 -3.75
CA VAL A 483 -1.22 -18.68 -4.94
C VAL A 483 -1.56 -17.74 -6.09
N MET A 484 -2.82 -17.33 -6.24
CA MET A 484 -3.23 -16.39 -7.28
C MET A 484 -2.62 -15.01 -7.07
N SER A 485 -2.49 -14.56 -5.82
CA SER A 485 -1.82 -13.30 -5.51
C SER A 485 -0.35 -13.31 -5.96
N MET A 486 0.37 -14.44 -5.81
CA MET A 486 1.74 -14.57 -6.31
C MET A 486 1.79 -14.53 -7.85
N ILE A 487 0.87 -15.23 -8.52
CA ILE A 487 0.75 -15.25 -9.98
C ILE A 487 0.47 -13.82 -10.50
N LEU A 488 -0.54 -13.16 -9.96
CA LEU A 488 -0.92 -11.80 -10.35
C LEU A 488 0.23 -10.81 -10.11
N SER A 489 0.92 -10.90 -8.98
CA SER A 489 2.10 -10.08 -8.69
C SER A 489 3.21 -10.26 -9.73
N TYR A 490 3.44 -11.48 -10.20
CA TYR A 490 4.46 -11.73 -11.23
C TYR A 490 4.00 -11.28 -12.63
N MET A 491 2.71 -11.45 -12.95
CA MET A 491 2.14 -10.92 -14.22
C MET A 491 2.35 -9.42 -14.39
N LYS A 492 2.35 -8.66 -13.27
CA LYS A 492 2.53 -7.20 -13.25
C LYS A 492 3.86 -6.73 -13.84
N ILE A 493 4.89 -7.55 -13.77
CA ILE A 493 6.24 -7.21 -14.23
C ILE A 493 6.56 -7.78 -15.61
N LEU A 494 5.66 -8.58 -16.18
CA LEU A 494 5.83 -9.21 -17.50
C LEU A 494 5.27 -8.33 -18.62
N GLU A 495 5.90 -8.40 -19.78
CA GLU A 495 5.41 -7.84 -21.04
C GLU A 495 4.67 -8.92 -21.84
N GLY A 496 3.81 -8.52 -22.78
CA GLY A 496 3.05 -9.43 -23.63
C GLY A 496 1.55 -9.35 -23.38
N ASP A 497 0.80 -10.21 -24.06
CA ASP A 497 -0.63 -10.30 -23.84
C ASP A 497 -0.96 -11.00 -22.50
N ARG A 498 -2.21 -10.85 -22.05
CA ARG A 498 -2.64 -11.36 -20.73
C ARG A 498 -2.46 -12.85 -20.57
N ARG A 499 -2.72 -13.61 -21.63
CA ARG A 499 -2.60 -15.07 -21.61
C ARG A 499 -1.14 -15.50 -21.47
N GLU A 500 -0.26 -14.91 -22.27
CA GLU A 500 1.18 -15.18 -22.23
C GLU A 500 1.78 -14.83 -20.87
N ARG A 501 1.42 -13.66 -20.31
CA ARG A 501 1.81 -13.24 -18.95
C ARG A 501 1.34 -14.24 -17.91
N PHE A 502 0.09 -14.68 -18.00
CA PHE A 502 -0.49 -15.64 -17.05
C PHE A 502 0.22 -17.01 -17.11
N GLU A 503 0.41 -17.57 -18.29
CA GLU A 503 1.07 -18.88 -18.47
C GLU A 503 2.53 -18.82 -17.95
N THR A 504 3.23 -17.72 -18.22
CA THR A 504 4.59 -17.48 -17.72
C THR A 504 4.63 -17.35 -16.19
N ALA A 505 3.71 -16.61 -15.61
CA ALA A 505 3.62 -16.41 -14.17
C ALA A 505 3.25 -17.72 -13.43
N LEU A 506 2.32 -18.47 -13.98
CA LEU A 506 1.92 -19.76 -13.43
C LEU A 506 3.10 -20.76 -13.41
N SER A 507 3.87 -20.81 -14.50
CA SER A 507 5.07 -21.65 -14.56
C SER A 507 6.11 -21.22 -13.54
N PHE A 508 6.40 -19.91 -13.46
CA PHE A 508 7.37 -19.38 -12.51
C PHE A 508 7.00 -19.72 -11.06
N VAL A 509 5.76 -19.44 -10.64
CA VAL A 509 5.32 -19.70 -9.26
C VAL A 509 5.35 -21.20 -8.94
N SER A 510 4.97 -22.04 -9.90
CA SER A 510 5.06 -23.50 -9.76
C SER A 510 6.50 -23.95 -9.51
N ASP A 511 7.43 -23.49 -10.34
CA ASP A 511 8.87 -23.84 -10.22
C ASP A 511 9.46 -23.37 -8.88
N GLU A 512 9.08 -22.17 -8.40
CA GLU A 512 9.58 -21.66 -7.12
C GLU A 512 8.98 -22.42 -5.93
N LEU A 513 7.73 -22.86 -5.98
CA LEU A 513 7.14 -23.74 -4.95
C LEU A 513 7.83 -25.10 -4.90
N GLU A 514 8.16 -25.70 -6.05
CA GLU A 514 8.92 -26.96 -6.13
C GLU A 514 10.33 -26.80 -5.53
N LYS A 515 11.05 -25.73 -5.90
CA LYS A 515 12.38 -25.40 -5.33
C LYS A 515 12.34 -25.15 -3.83
N GLY A 516 11.25 -24.57 -3.33
CA GLY A 516 10.99 -24.36 -1.91
C GLY A 516 10.67 -25.64 -1.13
N GLY A 517 10.59 -26.79 -1.80
CA GLY A 517 10.28 -28.07 -1.19
C GLY A 517 8.79 -28.32 -0.94
N TRP A 518 7.92 -27.53 -1.57
CA TRP A 518 6.47 -27.64 -1.46
C TRP A 518 5.83 -28.47 -2.62
N GLY A 519 6.64 -28.85 -3.61
CA GLY A 519 6.25 -29.81 -4.63
C GLY A 519 6.01 -31.21 -4.06
N ARG A 520 5.38 -32.10 -4.86
CA ARG A 520 5.01 -33.47 -4.47
C ARG A 520 6.17 -34.28 -3.96
#